data_8839973e04b5acaa96b08e39d6a5b78a
#
_entry.id   8839973e04b5acaa96b08e39d6a5b78a
#
_cell.length_a   1.000
_cell.length_b   1.000
_cell.length_c   1.000
_cell.angle_alpha   90.00
_cell.angle_beta   90.00
_cell.angle_gamma   90.00
#
_symmetry.space_group_name_H-M   'P 1'
#
loop_
_entity.id
_entity.type
_entity.pdbx_description
1 polymer ?
#
loop_
_entity_poly.entity_id
_entity_poly.type
_entity_poly.pdbx_seq_one_letter_code
_entity_poly.pdbx_strand_id
1 'polypeptide(L)'
;SIPFASFATQLSSKIRKEDGSIWFEMQNINQAFQTHYGPTILANCYTRFFLRQDPSALEEAERKGWFIPPPYVKQLLSSLHTAKGRYAEVLVQSGDAVEVARVVETPFNRILYNTEGELFKELQRRVRNQEDVAEFVTAEAKRQYGDGAFY
;
A
#
# COMPACT_ATOMS: atom_id res chain seq x y z
N SER A 1 -19.24 12.57 19.97
CA SER A 1 -18.07 12.51 19.06
C SER A 1 -18.52 12.05 17.69
N ILE A 2 -18.14 12.77 16.65
CA ILE A 2 -18.39 12.35 15.26
C ILE A 2 -17.60 11.05 15.06
N PRO A 3 -18.22 9.95 14.61
CA PRO A 3 -17.49 8.73 14.30
C PRO A 3 -16.38 9.01 13.28
N PHE A 4 -15.21 8.45 13.47
CA PHE A 4 -14.04 8.66 12.59
C PHE A 4 -14.37 8.50 11.09
N ALA A 5 -15.19 7.51 10.75
CA ALA A 5 -15.60 7.27 9.37
C ALA A 5 -16.43 8.43 8.77
N SER A 6 -17.31 9.06 9.56
CA SER A 6 -18.05 10.25 9.14
C SER A 6 -17.11 11.45 8.92
N PHE A 7 -16.16 11.64 9.82
CA PHE A 7 -15.13 12.67 9.68
C PHE A 7 -14.27 12.43 8.41
N ALA A 8 -13.81 11.22 8.20
CA ALA A 8 -13.02 10.85 7.01
C ALA A 8 -13.79 11.12 5.70
N THR A 9 -15.11 10.83 5.68
CA THR A 9 -15.98 11.11 4.53
C THR A 9 -16.10 12.60 4.25
N GLN A 10 -16.32 13.41 5.29
CA GLN A 10 -16.39 14.85 5.15
C GLN A 10 -15.06 15.45 4.69
N LEU A 11 -13.97 14.94 5.25
CA LEU A 11 -12.63 15.37 4.88
C LEU A 11 -12.32 15.03 3.42
N SER A 12 -12.60 13.81 2.96
CA SER A 12 -12.36 13.39 1.58
C SER A 12 -13.10 14.25 0.54
N SER A 13 -14.24 14.83 0.93
CA SER A 13 -15.04 15.70 0.06
C SER A 13 -14.52 17.15 0.01
N LYS A 14 -13.80 17.60 1.03
CA LYS A 14 -13.43 19.01 1.21
C LYS A 14 -11.94 19.29 1.07
N ILE A 15 -11.09 18.32 1.38
CA ILE A 15 -9.63 18.50 1.50
C ILE A 15 -8.99 19.11 0.25
N ARG A 16 -9.51 18.79 -0.94
CA ARG A 16 -9.02 19.34 -2.21
C ARG A 16 -9.25 20.86 -2.31
N LYS A 17 -10.28 21.39 -1.66
CA LYS A 17 -10.56 22.84 -1.68
C LYS A 17 -9.61 23.62 -0.78
N GLU A 18 -8.95 22.92 0.14
CA GLU A 18 -7.98 23.45 1.09
C GLU A 18 -6.53 23.12 0.66
N ASP A 19 -6.32 22.81 -0.65
CA ASP A 19 -5.02 22.43 -1.23
C ASP A 19 -4.33 21.26 -0.49
N GLY A 20 -5.11 20.43 0.18
CA GLY A 20 -4.65 19.26 0.92
C GLY A 20 -4.83 17.96 0.15
N SER A 21 -4.20 16.89 0.64
CA SER A 21 -4.42 15.53 0.18
C SER A 21 -4.70 14.61 1.36
N ILE A 22 -5.41 13.52 1.10
CA ILE A 22 -5.68 12.48 2.09
C ILE A 22 -5.45 11.12 1.47
N TRP A 23 -4.83 10.24 2.23
CA TRP A 23 -4.57 8.85 1.85
C TRP A 23 -5.35 7.93 2.77
N PHE A 24 -6.04 6.95 2.17
CA PHE A 24 -6.71 5.88 2.90
C PHE A 24 -6.02 4.57 2.56
N GLU A 25 -5.61 3.84 3.58
CA GLU A 25 -5.02 2.51 3.45
C GLU A 25 -5.96 1.46 4.01
N MET A 26 -6.09 0.34 3.29
CA MET A 26 -6.93 -0.79 3.66
C MET A 26 -6.20 -2.09 3.35
N GLN A 27 -6.36 -3.09 4.21
CA GLN A 27 -5.72 -4.40 4.02
C GLN A 27 -6.30 -5.16 2.82
N ASN A 28 -7.59 -4.98 2.54
CA ASN A 28 -8.27 -5.56 1.38
C ASN A 28 -9.47 -4.71 0.97
N ILE A 29 -9.96 -4.95 -0.23
CA ILE A 29 -11.08 -4.20 -0.80
C ILE A 29 -12.37 -4.32 0.03
N ASN A 30 -12.60 -5.44 0.69
CA ASN A 30 -13.84 -5.66 1.45
C ASN A 30 -13.95 -4.74 2.68
N GLN A 31 -12.82 -4.28 3.25
CA GLN A 31 -12.83 -3.34 4.37
C GLN A 31 -13.52 -2.01 4.02
N ALA A 32 -13.41 -1.58 2.76
CA ALA A 32 -14.09 -0.39 2.29
C ALA A 32 -15.62 -0.47 2.43
N PHE A 33 -16.16 -1.67 2.37
CA PHE A 33 -17.61 -1.92 2.36
C PHE A 33 -18.16 -2.42 3.70
N GLN A 34 -17.33 -2.55 4.74
CA GLN A 34 -17.77 -2.91 6.09
C GLN A 34 -18.57 -1.80 6.77
N THR A 35 -18.46 -0.57 6.29
CA THR A 35 -19.23 0.57 6.76
C THR A 35 -19.95 1.24 5.60
N HIS A 36 -21.07 1.90 5.87
CA HIS A 36 -21.80 2.66 4.86
C HIS A 36 -21.05 3.90 4.32
N TYR A 37 -19.95 4.29 4.98
CA TYR A 37 -19.11 5.41 4.54
C TYR A 37 -18.07 5.02 3.48
N GLY A 38 -17.66 3.77 3.45
CA GLY A 38 -16.61 3.29 2.58
C GLY A 38 -16.84 3.55 1.09
N PRO A 39 -18.03 3.25 0.53
CA PRO A 39 -18.35 3.58 -0.85
C PRO A 39 -18.17 5.07 -1.19
N THR A 40 -18.57 5.97 -0.28
CA THR A 40 -18.40 7.42 -0.46
C THR A 40 -16.93 7.83 -0.44
N ILE A 41 -16.13 7.25 0.45
CA ILE A 41 -14.68 7.49 0.50
C ILE A 41 -14.05 7.03 -0.82
N LEU A 42 -14.35 5.82 -1.27
CA LEU A 42 -13.83 5.28 -2.53
C LEU A 42 -14.23 6.13 -3.74
N ALA A 43 -15.48 6.62 -3.79
CA ALA A 43 -15.94 7.49 -4.88
C ALA A 43 -15.18 8.83 -4.93
N ASN A 44 -14.69 9.33 -3.79
CA ASN A 44 -13.89 10.54 -3.72
C ASN A 44 -12.39 10.31 -3.95
N CYS A 45 -11.93 9.05 -3.98
CA CYS A 45 -10.55 8.71 -4.30
C CYS A 45 -10.37 8.65 -5.82
N TYR A 46 -9.80 9.71 -6.40
CA TYR A 46 -9.52 9.78 -7.83
C TYR A 46 -8.41 8.81 -8.25
N THR A 47 -7.37 8.68 -7.42
CA THR A 47 -6.28 7.74 -7.65
C THR A 47 -6.36 6.60 -6.64
N ARG A 48 -6.23 5.37 -7.10
CA ARG A 48 -6.27 4.16 -6.31
C ARG A 48 -5.09 3.27 -6.64
N PHE A 49 -4.49 2.70 -5.61
CA PHE A 49 -3.39 1.75 -5.72
C PHE A 49 -3.87 0.39 -5.20
N PHE A 50 -3.82 -0.61 -6.06
CA PHE A 50 -4.15 -1.97 -5.67
C PHE A 50 -2.88 -2.80 -5.65
N LEU A 51 -2.50 -3.26 -4.49
CA LEU A 51 -1.52 -4.33 -4.34
C LEU A 51 -2.21 -5.68 -4.61
N ARG A 52 -1.43 -6.76 -4.66
CA ARG A 52 -1.97 -8.10 -4.80
C ARG A 52 -3.08 -8.33 -3.77
N GLN A 53 -4.26 -8.69 -4.25
CA GLN A 53 -5.41 -9.02 -3.43
C GLN A 53 -5.57 -10.54 -3.33
N ASP A 54 -6.18 -10.99 -2.24
CA ASP A 54 -6.63 -12.37 -2.14
C ASP A 54 -7.76 -12.61 -3.15
N PRO A 55 -7.68 -13.67 -3.98
CA PRO A 55 -8.72 -13.98 -4.96
C PRO A 55 -10.10 -14.11 -4.33
N SER A 56 -10.21 -14.73 -3.16
CA SER A 56 -11.48 -14.89 -2.46
C SER A 56 -12.10 -13.56 -2.03
N ALA A 57 -11.27 -12.57 -1.66
CA ALA A 57 -11.74 -11.23 -1.32
C ALA A 57 -12.29 -10.49 -2.53
N LEU A 58 -11.67 -10.64 -3.71
CA LEU A 58 -12.15 -10.07 -4.96
C LEU A 58 -13.46 -10.73 -5.41
N GLU A 59 -13.55 -12.06 -5.34
CA GLU A 59 -14.76 -12.80 -5.67
C GLU A 59 -15.93 -12.44 -4.72
N GLU A 60 -15.66 -12.27 -3.44
CA GLU A 60 -16.68 -11.83 -2.49
C GLU A 60 -17.18 -10.43 -2.80
N ALA A 61 -16.26 -9.48 -3.08
CA ALA A 61 -16.61 -8.10 -3.43
C ALA A 61 -17.46 -8.04 -4.70
N GLU A 62 -17.12 -8.84 -5.71
CA GLU A 62 -17.87 -8.96 -6.96
C GLU A 62 -19.27 -9.57 -6.73
N ARG A 63 -19.35 -10.70 -5.99
CA ARG A 63 -20.60 -11.36 -5.67
C ARG A 63 -21.57 -10.47 -4.88
N LYS A 64 -21.05 -9.61 -4.03
CA LYS A 64 -21.84 -8.64 -3.26
C LYS A 64 -22.15 -7.35 -4.04
N GLY A 65 -21.63 -7.22 -5.25
CA GLY A 65 -21.79 -6.00 -6.06
C GLY A 65 -21.05 -4.79 -5.52
N TRP A 66 -20.08 -4.99 -4.64
CA TRP A 66 -19.31 -3.93 -4.03
C TRP A 66 -18.22 -3.37 -4.95
N PHE A 67 -17.56 -4.26 -5.68
CA PHE A 67 -16.51 -3.93 -6.62
C PHE A 67 -16.63 -4.83 -7.86
N ILE A 68 -17.02 -4.24 -8.98
CA ILE A 68 -17.20 -4.94 -10.25
C ILE A 68 -16.28 -4.30 -11.28
N PRO A 69 -14.99 -4.70 -11.30
CA PRO A 69 -14.05 -4.15 -12.26
C PRO A 69 -14.36 -4.66 -13.68
N PRO A 70 -14.03 -3.88 -14.73
CA PRO A 70 -14.06 -4.40 -16.09
C PRO A 70 -13.21 -5.68 -16.22
N PRO A 71 -13.53 -6.60 -17.15
CA PRO A 71 -12.83 -7.87 -17.26
C PRO A 71 -11.31 -7.75 -17.40
N TYR A 72 -10.82 -6.77 -18.16
CA TYR A 72 -9.38 -6.53 -18.31
C TYR A 72 -8.71 -6.08 -16.98
N VAL A 73 -9.40 -5.23 -16.19
CA VAL A 73 -8.88 -4.81 -14.85
C VAL A 73 -8.84 -6.00 -13.90
N LYS A 74 -9.85 -6.88 -13.96
CA LYS A 74 -9.88 -8.11 -13.16
C LYS A 74 -8.69 -9.01 -13.50
N GLN A 75 -8.37 -9.16 -14.79
CA GLN A 75 -7.18 -9.92 -15.22
C GLN A 75 -5.89 -9.30 -14.69
N LEU A 76 -5.74 -7.97 -14.79
CA LEU A 76 -4.58 -7.26 -14.26
C LEU A 76 -4.44 -7.45 -12.75
N LEU A 77 -5.54 -7.27 -11.98
CA LEU A 77 -5.53 -7.49 -10.52
C LEU A 77 -5.12 -8.91 -10.16
N SER A 78 -5.59 -9.91 -10.92
CA SER A 78 -5.26 -11.32 -10.70
C SER A 78 -3.81 -11.66 -11.07
N SER A 79 -3.20 -10.90 -11.99
CA SER A 79 -1.82 -11.11 -12.42
C SER A 79 -0.79 -10.47 -11.50
N LEU A 80 -1.20 -9.55 -10.63
CA LEU A 80 -0.27 -8.85 -9.73
C LEU A 80 0.48 -9.85 -8.84
N HIS A 81 1.79 -9.70 -8.79
CA HIS A 81 2.63 -10.55 -7.96
C HIS A 81 3.77 -9.77 -7.31
N THR A 82 4.34 -10.37 -6.29
CA THR A 82 5.53 -9.86 -5.61
C THR A 82 6.66 -10.85 -5.80
N ALA A 83 7.74 -10.40 -6.43
CA ALA A 83 9.00 -11.13 -6.48
C ALA A 83 9.83 -10.73 -5.25
N LYS A 84 9.77 -11.56 -4.20
CA LYS A 84 10.43 -11.27 -2.90
C LYS A 84 11.89 -10.87 -3.11
N GLY A 85 12.29 -9.73 -2.53
CA GLY A 85 13.63 -9.17 -2.66
C GLY A 85 13.93 -8.50 -4.01
N ARG A 86 12.98 -8.37 -4.92
CA ARG A 86 13.18 -7.73 -6.24
C ARG A 86 12.20 -6.58 -6.47
N TYR A 87 10.91 -6.86 -6.52
CA TYR A 87 9.87 -5.85 -6.76
C TYR A 87 8.50 -6.33 -6.26
N ALA A 88 7.59 -5.40 -6.06
CA ALA A 88 6.16 -5.65 -5.96
C ALA A 88 5.43 -4.99 -7.12
N GLU A 89 4.43 -5.65 -7.69
CA GLU A 89 3.57 -5.05 -8.68
C GLU A 89 2.38 -4.35 -8.01
N VAL A 90 2.02 -3.21 -8.57
CA VAL A 90 0.90 -2.39 -8.13
C VAL A 90 0.08 -1.97 -9.35
N LEU A 91 -1.23 -2.16 -9.29
CA LEU A 91 -2.14 -1.57 -10.27
C LEU A 91 -2.49 -0.17 -9.79
N VAL A 92 -2.25 0.81 -10.65
CA VAL A 92 -2.60 2.22 -10.42
C VAL A 92 -3.78 2.56 -11.30
N GLN A 93 -4.86 2.98 -10.68
CA GLN A 93 -6.04 3.53 -11.36
C GLN A 93 -6.12 5.02 -11.05
N SER A 94 -6.17 5.86 -12.09
CA SER A 94 -6.36 7.31 -11.97
C SER A 94 -7.43 7.75 -12.96
N GLY A 95 -8.63 8.03 -12.47
CA GLY A 95 -9.80 8.19 -13.32
C GLY A 95 -10.05 6.91 -14.14
N ASP A 96 -10.05 7.06 -15.47
CA ASP A 96 -10.25 5.95 -16.42
C ASP A 96 -8.94 5.25 -16.81
N ALA A 97 -7.79 5.84 -16.49
CA ALA A 97 -6.49 5.25 -16.78
C ALA A 97 -6.16 4.14 -15.77
N VAL A 98 -5.72 3.00 -16.29
CA VAL A 98 -5.31 1.84 -15.48
C VAL A 98 -4.00 1.30 -16.00
N GLU A 99 -2.99 1.23 -15.14
CA GLU A 99 -1.65 0.75 -15.47
C GLU A 99 -1.12 -0.15 -14.36
N VAL A 100 -0.20 -1.05 -14.72
CA VAL A 100 0.56 -1.85 -13.75
C VAL A 100 1.99 -1.32 -13.69
N ALA A 101 2.41 -0.94 -12.50
CA ALA A 101 3.76 -0.48 -12.22
C ALA A 101 4.50 -1.48 -11.32
N ARG A 102 5.83 -1.40 -11.32
CA ARG A 102 6.69 -2.14 -10.39
C ARG A 102 7.31 -1.20 -9.38
N VAL A 103 7.07 -1.49 -8.12
CA VAL A 103 7.75 -0.82 -7.00
C VAL A 103 9.04 -1.58 -6.73
N VAL A 104 10.16 -0.93 -6.99
CA VAL A 104 11.50 -1.49 -6.76
C VAL A 104 12.11 -0.74 -5.58
N GLU A 105 12.23 -1.46 -4.47
CA GLU A 105 12.85 -0.92 -3.26
C GLU A 105 14.37 -0.97 -3.35
N THR A 106 15.02 0.10 -2.87
CA THR A 106 16.47 0.07 -2.68
C THR A 106 16.84 -0.94 -1.58
N PRO A 107 18.06 -1.51 -1.60
CA PRO A 107 18.54 -2.35 -0.51
C PRO A 107 18.42 -1.69 0.87
N PHE A 108 18.70 -0.40 0.97
CA PHE A 108 18.53 0.37 2.19
C PHE A 108 17.08 0.33 2.69
N ASN A 109 16.10 0.62 1.82
CA ASN A 109 14.69 0.60 2.18
C ASN A 109 14.21 -0.81 2.57
N ARG A 110 14.71 -1.85 1.89
CA ARG A 110 14.37 -3.24 2.24
C ARG A 110 14.82 -3.62 3.63
N ILE A 111 15.99 -3.14 4.07
CA ILE A 111 16.46 -3.35 5.43
C ILE A 111 15.65 -2.49 6.41
N LEU A 112 15.47 -1.21 6.11
CA LEU A 112 14.78 -0.25 6.98
C LEU A 112 13.33 -0.66 7.26
N TYR A 113 12.60 -1.10 6.24
CA TYR A 113 11.20 -1.49 6.34
C TYR A 113 10.98 -2.99 6.58
N ASN A 114 12.05 -3.72 6.89
CA ASN A 114 11.91 -5.13 7.25
C ASN A 114 11.13 -5.26 8.57
N THR A 115 10.09 -6.08 8.56
CA THR A 115 9.24 -6.35 9.73
C THR A 115 9.39 -7.77 10.26
N GLU A 116 10.35 -8.55 9.72
CA GLU A 116 10.52 -9.96 10.03
C GLU A 116 11.82 -10.25 10.78
N GLY A 117 11.76 -11.19 11.70
CA GLY A 117 12.91 -11.85 12.31
C GLY A 117 13.78 -10.98 13.22
N GLU A 118 15.06 -11.39 13.34
CA GLU A 118 16.02 -10.75 14.24
C GLU A 118 16.42 -9.35 13.77
N LEU A 119 16.43 -9.11 12.46
CA LEU A 119 16.73 -7.81 11.88
C LEU A 119 15.75 -6.74 12.37
N PHE A 120 14.44 -7.07 12.38
CA PHE A 120 13.42 -6.17 12.89
C PHE A 120 13.60 -5.88 14.39
N LYS A 121 13.89 -6.90 15.19
CA LYS A 121 14.13 -6.73 16.63
C LYS A 121 15.32 -5.82 16.89
N GLU A 122 16.39 -6.00 16.13
CA GLU A 122 17.59 -5.17 16.24
C GLU A 122 17.32 -3.72 15.83
N LEU A 123 16.61 -3.50 14.73
CA LEU A 123 16.16 -2.15 14.34
C LEU A 123 15.35 -1.49 15.44
N GLN A 124 14.37 -2.18 16.01
CA GLN A 124 13.56 -1.65 17.11
C GLN A 124 14.39 -1.35 18.37
N ARG A 125 15.35 -2.22 18.71
CA ARG A 125 16.27 -2.00 19.82
C ARG A 125 17.05 -0.69 19.63
N ARG A 126 17.63 -0.49 18.44
CA ARG A 126 18.41 0.71 18.10
C ARG A 126 17.57 1.97 18.16
N VAL A 127 16.37 1.95 17.60
CA VAL A 127 15.41 3.08 17.67
C VAL A 127 15.11 3.44 19.13
N ARG A 128 14.85 2.46 19.99
CA ARG A 128 14.58 2.70 21.41
C ARG A 128 15.77 3.29 22.15
N ASN A 129 16.99 2.88 21.78
CA ASN A 129 18.24 3.36 22.39
C ASN A 129 18.75 4.66 21.78
N GLN A 130 18.03 5.23 20.79
CA GLN A 130 18.45 6.43 20.04
C GLN A 130 19.81 6.26 19.35
N GLU A 131 20.16 5.02 18.94
CA GLU A 131 21.37 4.72 18.19
C GLU A 131 21.20 5.13 16.70
N ASP A 132 22.30 5.31 15.98
CA ASP A 132 22.25 5.61 14.54
C ASP A 132 21.75 4.39 13.74
N VAL A 133 20.51 4.50 13.32
CA VAL A 133 19.83 3.46 12.51
C VAL A 133 20.32 3.51 11.06
N ALA A 134 20.67 4.68 10.53
CA ALA A 134 21.06 4.82 9.13
C ALA A 134 22.40 4.14 8.84
N GLU A 135 23.38 4.29 9.76
CA GLU A 135 24.66 3.60 9.65
C GLU A 135 24.47 2.07 9.66
N PHE A 136 23.70 1.57 10.62
CA PHE A 136 23.42 0.14 10.72
C PHE A 136 22.71 -0.40 9.46
N VAL A 137 21.67 0.28 8.98
CA VAL A 137 20.91 -0.12 7.79
C VAL A 137 21.82 -0.13 6.55
N THR A 138 22.68 0.87 6.42
CA THR A 138 23.67 0.95 5.32
C THR A 138 24.64 -0.21 5.35
N ALA A 139 25.21 -0.51 6.51
CA ALA A 139 26.15 -1.63 6.68
C ALA A 139 25.48 -2.97 6.37
N GLU A 140 24.27 -3.18 6.87
CA GLU A 140 23.52 -4.40 6.65
C GLU A 140 23.08 -4.56 5.19
N ALA A 141 22.68 -3.47 4.52
CA ALA A 141 22.36 -3.48 3.10
C ALA A 141 23.58 -3.85 2.24
N LYS A 142 24.76 -3.29 2.54
CA LYS A 142 26.01 -3.67 1.88
C LYS A 142 26.36 -5.14 2.12
N ARG A 143 26.19 -5.63 3.33
CA ARG A 143 26.45 -7.03 3.67
C ARG A 143 25.58 -8.00 2.88
N GLN A 144 24.27 -7.69 2.70
CA GLN A 144 23.31 -8.58 2.05
C GLN A 144 23.30 -8.45 0.53
N TYR A 145 23.55 -7.26 -0.01
CA TYR A 145 23.34 -6.94 -1.43
C TYR A 145 24.62 -6.48 -2.16
N GLY A 146 25.72 -6.26 -1.44
CA GLY A 146 27.00 -5.77 -1.98
C GLY A 146 27.03 -4.26 -2.24
N ASP A 147 28.22 -3.73 -2.56
CA ASP A 147 28.42 -2.28 -2.73
C ASP A 147 27.74 -1.69 -3.97
N GLY A 148 27.44 -2.48 -5.00
CA GLY A 148 26.76 -2.05 -6.22
C GLY A 148 25.25 -1.85 -6.08
N ALA A 149 24.68 -2.11 -4.92
CA ALA A 149 23.23 -2.12 -4.70
C ALA A 149 22.61 -0.73 -4.41
N PHE A 150 23.40 0.34 -4.49
CA PHE A 150 22.98 1.71 -4.15
C PHE A 150 22.82 2.63 -5.37
N TYR A 151 22.96 2.09 -6.60
CA TYR A 151 22.83 2.81 -7.87
C TYR A 151 21.69 2.28 -8.73
#